data_e5b417552f660ab2d0ff7e2c926a651b
#
_entry.id   e5b417552f660ab2d0ff7e2c926a651b
#
_cell.length_a   1.000
_cell.length_b   1.000
_cell.length_c   1.000
_cell.angle_alpha   90.00
_cell.angle_beta   90.00
_cell.angle_gamma   90.00
#
_symmetry.space_group_name_H-M   'P 1'
#
loop_
_entity.id
_entity.type
_entity.pdbx_description
1 polymer ?
#
loop_
_entity_poly.entity_id
_entity_poly.type
_entity_poly.pdbx_seq_one_letter_code
_entity_poly.pdbx_strand_id
1 'polypeptide(L)'
;MGRPDVKGREEILKVHVKDKPLGEDVDLHRVAQTTSGFTGADLENLMNEAAILSAREDRNFIRQADIDKAFIKIGIGAEKKSKVVSDKDKKITAYHETGHAILFHLLPEVGPVHTVSIIPTGNGAGGYTMPLPERDDLYMTRRQMLENIMVSLGGRIAEELVFDDITAGASQDIKQATAIARAMVTQYGMSEKVGMINYSSDEEEVFIGRDLAHTKSYGESVATVIDSEVKRIIDECYAKAKAIIMENENFCLLYTSDAADDMQCVD
;
A
#
# COMPACT_ATOMS: atom_id res chain seq x y z
N MET A 1 -6.40 -3.62 -23.52
CA MET A 1 -7.59 -4.08 -22.78
C MET A 1 -7.61 -3.40 -21.43
N GLY A 2 -8.71 -2.71 -21.05
CA GLY A 2 -8.82 -2.08 -19.73
C GLY A 2 -8.88 -3.12 -18.61
N ARG A 3 -8.56 -2.71 -17.36
CA ARG A 3 -8.74 -3.58 -16.19
C ARG A 3 -10.24 -3.82 -15.96
N PRO A 4 -10.66 -5.02 -15.50
CA PRO A 4 -12.07 -5.33 -15.28
C PRO A 4 -12.59 -4.60 -14.03
N ASP A 5 -13.87 -4.21 -14.05
CA ASP A 5 -14.60 -3.73 -12.89
C ASP A 5 -14.94 -4.87 -11.91
N VAL A 6 -15.55 -4.57 -10.75
CA VAL A 6 -15.90 -5.57 -9.73
C VAL A 6 -16.72 -6.73 -10.33
N LYS A 7 -17.72 -6.43 -11.16
CA LYS A 7 -18.57 -7.45 -11.78
C LYS A 7 -17.78 -8.30 -12.77
N GLY A 8 -16.93 -7.67 -13.58
CA GLY A 8 -16.04 -8.37 -14.50
C GLY A 8 -15.04 -9.27 -13.75
N ARG A 9 -14.48 -8.80 -12.62
CA ARG A 9 -13.60 -9.63 -11.80
C ARG A 9 -14.33 -10.83 -11.19
N GLU A 10 -15.56 -10.65 -10.71
CA GLU A 10 -16.38 -11.75 -10.19
C GLU A 10 -16.64 -12.81 -11.24
N GLU A 11 -17.00 -12.41 -12.46
CA GLU A 11 -17.22 -13.36 -13.57
C GLU A 11 -15.93 -14.08 -13.98
N ILE A 12 -14.80 -13.39 -13.98
CA ILE A 12 -13.48 -14.00 -14.24
C ILE A 12 -13.12 -14.99 -13.13
N LEU A 13 -13.34 -14.64 -11.86
CA LEU A 13 -13.13 -15.56 -10.75
C LEU A 13 -13.96 -16.83 -10.88
N LYS A 14 -15.25 -16.72 -11.23
CA LYS A 14 -16.13 -17.88 -11.49
C LYS A 14 -15.57 -18.82 -12.57
N VAL A 15 -14.90 -18.28 -13.57
CA VAL A 15 -14.23 -19.10 -14.59
C VAL A 15 -13.04 -19.84 -14.02
N HIS A 16 -12.20 -19.15 -13.24
CA HIS A 16 -10.95 -19.74 -12.70
C HIS A 16 -11.17 -20.71 -11.53
N VAL A 17 -12.36 -20.71 -10.92
CA VAL A 17 -12.70 -21.68 -9.86
C VAL A 17 -13.51 -22.87 -10.33
N LYS A 18 -13.85 -22.94 -11.62
CA LYS A 18 -14.73 -24.00 -12.16
C LYS A 18 -14.27 -25.42 -11.81
N ASP A 19 -12.98 -25.66 -11.80
CA ASP A 19 -12.36 -26.96 -11.49
C ASP A 19 -11.66 -26.96 -10.10
N LYS A 20 -11.96 -25.98 -9.25
CA LYS A 20 -11.40 -25.85 -7.91
C LYS A 20 -12.53 -25.88 -6.89
N PRO A 21 -12.60 -26.89 -6.01
CA PRO A 21 -13.62 -26.93 -4.97
C PRO A 21 -13.40 -25.80 -3.96
N LEU A 22 -14.47 -25.03 -3.73
CA LEU A 22 -14.50 -23.93 -2.77
C LEU A 22 -15.19 -24.40 -1.47
N GLY A 23 -14.73 -23.87 -0.33
CA GLY A 23 -15.43 -23.97 0.94
C GLY A 23 -16.72 -23.12 0.95
N GLU A 24 -17.61 -23.43 1.89
CA GLU A 24 -18.88 -22.69 2.06
C GLU A 24 -18.66 -21.25 2.54
N ASP A 25 -17.48 -20.94 3.08
CA ASP A 25 -17.04 -19.65 3.60
C ASP A 25 -16.54 -18.69 2.49
N VAL A 26 -16.38 -19.17 1.25
CA VAL A 26 -15.83 -18.35 0.15
C VAL A 26 -16.90 -17.52 -0.51
N ASP A 27 -16.71 -16.19 -0.48
CA ASP A 27 -17.52 -15.21 -1.19
C ASP A 27 -16.73 -14.59 -2.36
N LEU A 28 -16.99 -15.05 -3.57
CA LEU A 28 -16.33 -14.53 -4.78
C LEU A 28 -16.65 -13.06 -5.07
N HIS A 29 -17.80 -12.56 -4.62
CA HIS A 29 -18.13 -11.14 -4.76
C HIS A 29 -17.21 -10.30 -3.86
N ARG A 30 -17.03 -10.71 -2.61
CA ARG A 30 -16.07 -10.09 -1.68
C ARG A 30 -14.64 -10.14 -2.24
N VAL A 31 -14.22 -11.29 -2.76
CA VAL A 31 -12.88 -11.42 -3.41
C VAL A 31 -12.76 -10.45 -4.59
N ALA A 32 -13.81 -10.30 -5.41
CA ALA A 32 -13.80 -9.34 -6.52
C ALA A 32 -13.69 -7.89 -6.05
N GLN A 33 -14.32 -7.53 -4.92
CA GLN A 33 -14.20 -6.18 -4.32
C GLN A 33 -12.77 -5.90 -3.84
N THR A 34 -12.16 -6.86 -3.12
CA THR A 34 -10.81 -6.68 -2.54
C THR A 34 -9.68 -6.72 -3.56
N THR A 35 -9.94 -7.23 -4.77
CA THR A 35 -8.94 -7.33 -5.85
C THR A 35 -9.02 -6.19 -6.85
N SER A 36 -9.32 -4.96 -6.38
CA SER A 36 -9.31 -3.77 -7.22
C SER A 36 -7.99 -3.64 -7.99
N GLY A 37 -8.09 -3.35 -9.29
CA GLY A 37 -6.94 -3.21 -10.17
C GLY A 37 -6.31 -4.52 -10.67
N PHE A 38 -6.78 -5.70 -10.24
CA PHE A 38 -6.29 -6.98 -10.78
C PHE A 38 -6.75 -7.22 -12.21
N THR A 39 -5.85 -7.79 -13.00
CA THR A 39 -6.16 -8.31 -14.34
C THR A 39 -6.72 -9.73 -14.25
N GLY A 40 -7.23 -10.28 -15.36
CA GLY A 40 -7.65 -11.67 -15.41
C GLY A 40 -6.54 -12.66 -15.03
N ALA A 41 -5.30 -12.38 -15.45
CA ALA A 41 -4.14 -13.19 -15.11
C ALA A 41 -3.78 -13.11 -13.61
N ASP A 42 -3.94 -11.94 -12.99
CA ASP A 42 -3.71 -11.78 -11.55
C ASP A 42 -4.75 -12.58 -10.74
N LEU A 43 -6.03 -12.56 -11.18
CA LEU A 43 -7.11 -13.33 -10.56
C LEU A 43 -6.93 -14.85 -10.73
N GLU A 44 -6.44 -15.29 -11.88
CA GLU A 44 -6.07 -16.69 -12.10
C GLU A 44 -4.94 -17.11 -11.15
N ASN A 45 -3.89 -16.30 -11.07
CA ASN A 45 -2.75 -16.53 -10.18
C ASN A 45 -3.20 -16.59 -8.70
N LEU A 46 -4.11 -15.68 -8.30
CA LEU A 46 -4.69 -15.67 -6.95
C LEU A 46 -5.35 -17.00 -6.61
N MET A 47 -6.24 -17.48 -7.48
CA MET A 47 -6.96 -18.73 -7.22
C MET A 47 -6.06 -19.97 -7.32
N ASN A 48 -5.03 -19.96 -8.15
CA ASN A 48 -4.03 -21.02 -8.21
C ASN A 48 -3.19 -21.05 -6.94
N GLU A 49 -2.74 -19.89 -6.46
CA GLU A 49 -1.97 -19.80 -5.21
C GLU A 49 -2.80 -20.23 -3.99
N ALA A 50 -4.08 -19.82 -3.92
CA ALA A 50 -4.99 -20.25 -2.86
C ALA A 50 -5.19 -21.78 -2.87
N ALA A 51 -5.29 -22.39 -4.06
CA ALA A 51 -5.38 -23.86 -4.19
C ALA A 51 -4.09 -24.55 -3.70
N ILE A 52 -2.92 -23.99 -4.00
CA ILE A 52 -1.63 -24.51 -3.51
C ILE A 52 -1.56 -24.42 -1.97
N LEU A 53 -2.00 -23.30 -1.39
CA LEU A 53 -2.04 -23.13 0.07
C LEU A 53 -2.97 -24.15 0.73
N SER A 54 -4.17 -24.36 0.18
CA SER A 54 -5.11 -25.38 0.65
C SER A 54 -4.50 -26.79 0.59
N ALA A 55 -3.87 -27.15 -0.54
CA ALA A 55 -3.23 -28.46 -0.71
C ALA A 55 -2.06 -28.68 0.27
N ARG A 56 -1.30 -27.65 0.62
CA ARG A 56 -0.21 -27.71 1.60
C ARG A 56 -0.71 -27.99 3.02
N GLU A 57 -1.98 -27.71 3.30
CA GLU A 57 -2.65 -28.03 4.56
C GLU A 57 -3.50 -29.33 4.46
N ASP A 58 -3.21 -30.18 3.46
CA ASP A 58 -3.89 -31.46 3.19
C ASP A 58 -5.43 -31.33 3.06
N ARG A 59 -5.91 -30.20 2.53
CA ARG A 59 -7.31 -29.93 2.28
C ARG A 59 -7.66 -30.07 0.80
N ASN A 60 -8.87 -30.57 0.53
CA ASN A 60 -9.38 -30.77 -0.82
C ASN A 60 -10.26 -29.59 -1.32
N PHE A 61 -10.34 -28.51 -0.56
CA PHE A 61 -11.13 -27.33 -0.90
C PHE A 61 -10.46 -26.04 -0.40
N ILE A 62 -10.67 -24.95 -1.13
CA ILE A 62 -10.13 -23.62 -0.84
C ILE A 62 -11.06 -22.92 0.14
N ARG A 63 -10.54 -22.37 1.23
CA ARG A 63 -11.25 -21.49 2.16
C ARG A 63 -10.99 -20.02 1.85
N GLN A 64 -11.82 -19.14 2.42
CA GLN A 64 -11.60 -17.69 2.31
C GLN A 64 -10.21 -17.31 2.83
N ALA A 65 -9.78 -17.86 3.96
CA ALA A 65 -8.45 -17.60 4.53
C ALA A 65 -7.27 -17.98 3.61
N ASP A 66 -7.45 -18.96 2.71
CA ASP A 66 -6.40 -19.29 1.72
C ASP A 66 -6.31 -18.24 0.63
N ILE A 67 -7.44 -17.68 0.23
CA ILE A 67 -7.52 -16.59 -0.75
C ILE A 67 -6.89 -15.33 -0.16
N ASP A 68 -7.19 -15.00 1.09
CA ASP A 68 -6.63 -13.85 1.78
C ASP A 68 -5.10 -13.97 1.93
N LYS A 69 -4.59 -15.14 2.32
CA LYS A 69 -3.15 -15.43 2.35
C LYS A 69 -2.49 -15.36 0.96
N ALA A 70 -3.17 -15.87 -0.07
CA ALA A 70 -2.69 -15.81 -1.44
C ALA A 70 -2.63 -14.36 -1.94
N PHE A 71 -3.63 -13.53 -1.61
CA PHE A 71 -3.68 -12.11 -1.94
C PHE A 71 -2.48 -11.35 -1.34
N ILE A 72 -2.20 -11.56 -0.06
CA ILE A 72 -1.04 -11.00 0.62
C ILE A 72 0.26 -11.44 -0.06
N LYS A 73 0.38 -12.75 -0.33
CA LYS A 73 1.58 -13.32 -0.97
C LYS A 73 1.85 -12.73 -2.36
N ILE A 74 0.81 -12.49 -3.15
CA ILE A 74 0.93 -11.92 -4.50
C ILE A 74 1.24 -10.43 -4.42
N GLY A 75 0.55 -9.68 -3.56
CA GLY A 75 0.70 -8.23 -3.45
C GLY A 75 2.01 -7.79 -2.78
N ILE A 76 2.38 -8.45 -1.69
CA ILE A 76 3.48 -8.03 -0.82
C ILE A 76 4.67 -9.01 -0.87
N GLY A 77 4.42 -10.24 -1.28
CA GLY A 77 5.41 -11.32 -1.29
C GLY A 77 5.23 -12.31 -0.15
N ALA A 78 5.88 -13.47 -0.26
CA ALA A 78 5.78 -14.53 0.74
C ALA A 78 6.41 -14.10 2.07
N GLU A 79 5.73 -14.36 3.17
CA GLU A 79 6.24 -14.16 4.52
C GLU A 79 7.46 -15.04 4.81
N LYS A 80 8.51 -14.45 5.38
CA LYS A 80 9.74 -15.14 5.78
C LYS A 80 9.71 -15.51 7.25
N LYS A 81 8.85 -16.44 7.64
CA LYS A 81 8.70 -16.91 9.03
C LYS A 81 9.97 -17.51 9.65
N SER A 82 10.93 -17.93 8.82
CA SER A 82 12.23 -18.48 9.29
C SER A 82 13.30 -17.44 9.56
N LYS A 83 13.05 -16.14 9.25
CA LYS A 83 14.01 -15.07 9.51
C LYS A 83 14.04 -14.76 10.99
N VAL A 84 15.20 -14.91 11.62
CA VAL A 84 15.40 -14.50 13.03
C VAL A 84 15.52 -12.98 13.05
N VAL A 85 14.54 -12.32 13.64
CA VAL A 85 14.48 -10.86 13.82
C VAL A 85 14.71 -10.54 15.28
N SER A 86 15.54 -9.54 15.59
CA SER A 86 15.77 -9.12 16.97
C SER A 86 14.50 -8.50 17.57
N ASP A 87 14.32 -8.61 18.88
CA ASP A 87 13.16 -7.99 19.57
C ASP A 87 13.15 -6.47 19.41
N LYS A 88 14.32 -5.85 19.30
CA LYS A 88 14.44 -4.43 18.96
C LYS A 88 13.84 -4.13 17.58
N ASP A 89 14.19 -4.92 16.56
CA ASP A 89 13.68 -4.71 15.20
C ASP A 89 12.20 -4.99 15.10
N LYS A 90 11.70 -6.03 15.79
CA LYS A 90 10.26 -6.31 15.89
C LYS A 90 9.51 -5.13 16.48
N LYS A 91 10.02 -4.57 17.57
CA LYS A 91 9.41 -3.41 18.21
C LYS A 91 9.40 -2.18 17.30
N ILE A 92 10.49 -1.90 16.60
CA ILE A 92 10.54 -0.81 15.63
C ILE A 92 9.51 -1.03 14.53
N THR A 93 9.46 -2.23 13.97
CA THR A 93 8.49 -2.57 12.92
C THR A 93 7.05 -2.43 13.42
N ALA A 94 6.73 -2.92 14.63
CA ALA A 94 5.39 -2.82 15.19
C ALA A 94 4.91 -1.35 15.30
N TYR A 95 5.74 -0.46 15.81
CA TYR A 95 5.39 0.95 15.88
C TYR A 95 5.29 1.60 14.49
N HIS A 96 6.18 1.24 13.57
CA HIS A 96 6.14 1.71 12.18
C HIS A 96 4.80 1.35 11.51
N GLU A 97 4.43 0.07 11.53
CA GLU A 97 3.18 -0.39 10.92
C GLU A 97 1.94 0.19 11.63
N THR A 98 2.01 0.33 12.97
CA THR A 98 0.93 0.98 13.71
C THR A 98 0.76 2.44 13.30
N GLY A 99 1.83 3.15 12.98
CA GLY A 99 1.76 4.52 12.47
C GLY A 99 0.97 4.63 11.16
N HIS A 100 1.15 3.67 10.25
CA HIS A 100 0.34 3.56 9.02
C HIS A 100 -1.12 3.21 9.36
N ALA A 101 -1.33 2.20 10.21
CA ALA A 101 -2.65 1.69 10.55
C ALA A 101 -3.56 2.75 11.19
N ILE A 102 -3.03 3.57 12.12
CA ILE A 102 -3.77 4.66 12.75
C ILE A 102 -4.26 5.67 11.70
N LEU A 103 -3.39 6.06 10.78
CA LEU A 103 -3.76 7.02 9.74
C LEU A 103 -4.77 6.43 8.76
N PHE A 104 -4.67 5.16 8.39
CA PHE A 104 -5.72 4.48 7.62
C PHE A 104 -7.05 4.46 8.35
N HIS A 105 -7.05 4.24 9.67
CA HIS A 105 -8.27 4.18 10.47
C HIS A 105 -8.96 5.55 10.63
N LEU A 106 -8.17 6.62 10.75
CA LEU A 106 -8.69 7.96 11.05
C LEU A 106 -8.93 8.83 9.83
N LEU A 107 -8.33 8.52 8.69
CA LEU A 107 -8.47 9.29 7.47
C LEU A 107 -9.57 8.69 6.57
N PRO A 108 -10.59 9.48 6.17
CA PRO A 108 -11.80 8.93 5.55
C PRO A 108 -11.64 8.52 4.08
N GLU A 109 -10.62 9.00 3.36
CA GLU A 109 -10.50 8.80 1.91
C GLU A 109 -9.55 7.66 1.52
N VAL A 110 -8.86 7.05 2.48
CA VAL A 110 -7.85 6.00 2.21
C VAL A 110 -8.35 4.58 2.43
N GLY A 111 -9.57 4.44 2.96
CA GLY A 111 -10.19 3.15 3.25
C GLY A 111 -9.68 2.49 4.54
N PRO A 112 -10.39 1.48 5.03
CA PRO A 112 -10.03 0.77 6.25
C PRO A 112 -8.79 -0.10 6.07
N VAL A 113 -8.13 -0.40 7.19
CA VAL A 113 -7.05 -1.38 7.24
C VAL A 113 -7.62 -2.79 7.08
N HIS A 114 -7.00 -3.61 6.24
CA HIS A 114 -7.31 -5.02 6.11
C HIS A 114 -6.40 -5.88 6.96
N THR A 115 -5.10 -5.62 6.91
CA THR A 115 -4.11 -6.44 7.62
C THR A 115 -2.91 -5.58 8.02
N VAL A 116 -2.44 -5.80 9.24
CA VAL A 116 -1.15 -5.31 9.75
C VAL A 116 -0.30 -6.52 10.13
N SER A 117 0.95 -6.57 9.71
CA SER A 117 1.86 -7.67 10.03
C SER A 117 3.27 -7.16 10.26
N ILE A 118 3.93 -7.72 11.29
CA ILE A 118 5.34 -7.48 11.58
C ILE A 118 6.25 -8.62 11.09
N ILE A 119 5.69 -9.52 10.26
CA ILE A 119 6.45 -10.63 9.69
C ILE A 119 7.19 -10.15 8.44
N PRO A 120 8.52 -10.30 8.36
CA PRO A 120 9.28 -9.89 7.19
C PRO A 120 8.82 -10.60 5.92
N THR A 121 8.79 -9.87 4.79
CA THR A 121 8.38 -10.41 3.50
C THR A 121 9.55 -10.69 2.56
N GLY A 122 9.27 -11.39 1.48
CA GLY A 122 10.23 -11.73 0.42
C GLY A 122 10.88 -10.52 -0.23
N ASN A 123 10.16 -9.41 -0.30
CA ASN A 123 10.59 -8.17 -0.94
C ASN A 123 11.47 -7.28 -0.06
N GLY A 124 11.82 -7.74 1.15
CA GLY A 124 12.74 -7.04 2.05
C GLY A 124 12.07 -6.11 3.07
N ALA A 125 10.74 -5.99 3.07
CA ALA A 125 10.01 -5.27 4.10
C ALA A 125 10.09 -6.00 5.44
N GLY A 126 10.19 -5.25 6.55
CA GLY A 126 10.18 -5.77 7.91
C GLY A 126 8.79 -6.17 8.38
N GLY A 127 7.78 -5.47 7.92
CA GLY A 127 6.35 -5.68 8.12
C GLY A 127 5.58 -5.11 6.95
N TYR A 128 4.25 -5.03 7.09
CA TYR A 128 3.38 -4.36 6.13
C TYR A 128 2.03 -4.00 6.73
N THR A 129 1.47 -2.90 6.26
CA THR A 129 0.08 -2.49 6.50
C THR A 129 -0.65 -2.42 5.18
N MET A 130 -1.75 -3.17 5.05
CA MET A 130 -2.52 -3.26 3.81
C MET A 130 -3.93 -2.71 4.01
N PRO A 131 -4.35 -1.72 3.21
CA PRO A 131 -5.73 -1.28 3.19
C PRO A 131 -6.63 -2.28 2.46
N LEU A 132 -7.93 -2.26 2.79
CA LEU A 132 -8.97 -2.96 2.05
C LEU A 132 -9.59 -1.98 1.06
N PRO A 133 -9.36 -2.13 -0.26
CA PRO A 133 -10.05 -1.31 -1.24
C PRO A 133 -11.52 -1.68 -1.27
N GLU A 134 -12.41 -0.76 -0.90
CA GLU A 134 -13.87 -0.99 -0.91
C GLU A 134 -14.52 -0.71 -2.25
N ARG A 135 -13.87 0.08 -3.10
CA ARG A 135 -14.42 0.58 -4.37
C ARG A 135 -13.36 0.67 -5.47
N ASP A 136 -13.81 0.57 -6.71
CA ASP A 136 -13.01 0.91 -7.88
C ASP A 136 -13.20 2.40 -8.18
N ASP A 137 -12.39 3.26 -7.56
CA ASP A 137 -12.45 4.69 -7.83
C ASP A 137 -11.92 5.00 -9.23
N LEU A 138 -12.74 5.69 -10.03
CA LEU A 138 -12.36 6.15 -11.37
C LEU A 138 -11.38 7.33 -11.32
N TYR A 139 -11.49 8.14 -10.27
CA TYR A 139 -10.68 9.34 -10.11
C TYR A 139 -10.16 9.47 -8.69
N MET A 140 -8.87 9.76 -8.56
CA MET A 140 -8.27 10.07 -7.28
C MET A 140 -8.38 11.57 -7.01
N THR A 141 -9.03 11.96 -5.92
CA THR A 141 -9.17 13.37 -5.54
C THR A 141 -7.89 13.93 -4.94
N ARG A 142 -7.72 15.26 -4.97
CA ARG A 142 -6.61 15.94 -4.28
C ARG A 142 -6.56 15.58 -2.79
N ARG A 143 -7.71 15.47 -2.13
CA ARG A 143 -7.80 15.10 -0.71
C ARG A 143 -7.30 13.68 -0.48
N GLN A 144 -7.76 12.74 -1.28
CA GLN A 144 -7.32 11.34 -1.21
C GLN A 144 -5.80 11.20 -1.46
N MET A 145 -5.23 11.97 -2.40
CA MET A 145 -3.77 11.98 -2.62
C MET A 145 -3.00 12.52 -1.41
N LEU A 146 -3.47 13.60 -0.78
CA LEU A 146 -2.87 14.14 0.45
C LEU A 146 -2.96 13.14 1.62
N GLU A 147 -4.10 12.47 1.78
CA GLU A 147 -4.27 11.44 2.82
C GLU A 147 -3.36 10.22 2.55
N ASN A 148 -3.18 9.79 1.31
CA ASN A 148 -2.21 8.75 0.95
C ASN A 148 -0.75 9.16 1.27
N ILE A 149 -0.40 10.42 1.07
CA ILE A 149 0.92 10.95 1.49
C ILE A 149 1.05 10.88 3.03
N MET A 150 0.02 11.31 3.77
CA MET A 150 0.03 11.24 5.24
C MET A 150 0.20 9.81 5.73
N VAL A 151 -0.55 8.86 5.18
CA VAL A 151 -0.41 7.43 5.50
C VAL A 151 1.00 6.94 5.22
N SER A 152 1.56 7.24 4.04
CA SER A 152 2.93 6.83 3.70
C SER A 152 3.98 7.37 4.68
N LEU A 153 3.74 8.53 5.30
CA LEU A 153 4.66 9.11 6.27
C LEU A 153 4.45 8.57 7.70
N GLY A 154 3.35 7.84 7.95
CA GLY A 154 2.93 7.38 9.28
C GLY A 154 3.97 6.56 10.02
N GLY A 155 4.59 5.59 9.35
CA GLY A 155 5.61 4.74 9.95
C GLY A 155 6.83 5.52 10.45
N ARG A 156 7.33 6.46 9.63
CA ARG A 156 8.44 7.36 10.00
C ARG A 156 8.10 8.23 11.20
N ILE A 157 6.88 8.77 11.24
CA ILE A 157 6.41 9.62 12.33
C ILE A 157 6.33 8.82 13.64
N ALA A 158 5.81 7.60 13.58
CA ALA A 158 5.72 6.73 14.75
C ALA A 158 7.11 6.36 15.31
N GLU A 159 8.08 6.04 14.42
CA GLU A 159 9.48 5.82 14.83
C GLU A 159 10.05 7.04 15.59
N GLU A 160 9.92 8.23 15.02
CA GLU A 160 10.43 9.48 15.60
C GLU A 160 9.80 9.76 16.98
N LEU A 161 8.48 9.61 17.12
CA LEU A 161 7.78 9.90 18.37
C LEU A 161 8.10 8.92 19.49
N VAL A 162 8.33 7.65 19.17
CA VAL A 162 8.50 6.59 20.17
C VAL A 162 9.97 6.36 20.54
N PHE A 163 10.87 6.44 19.57
CA PHE A 163 12.27 6.08 19.78
C PHE A 163 13.20 7.29 19.84
N ASP A 164 12.71 8.50 19.59
CA ASP A 164 13.53 9.71 19.40
C ASP A 164 14.68 9.47 18.39
N ASP A 165 14.43 8.57 17.45
CA ASP A 165 15.38 8.13 16.41
C ASP A 165 14.60 7.70 15.16
N ILE A 166 15.30 7.50 14.05
CA ILE A 166 14.72 7.18 12.75
C ILE A 166 15.53 6.10 12.07
N THR A 167 14.87 5.20 11.34
CA THR A 167 15.52 4.12 10.60
C THR A 167 15.48 4.32 9.09
N ALA A 168 16.28 3.55 8.36
CA ALA A 168 16.21 3.48 6.91
C ALA A 168 14.98 2.71 6.40
N GLY A 169 14.19 2.09 7.30
CA GLY A 169 13.01 1.29 6.97
C GLY A 169 11.97 2.06 6.16
N ALA A 170 11.74 3.33 6.50
CA ALA A 170 10.78 4.20 5.84
C ALA A 170 11.21 4.69 4.43
N SER A 171 12.29 4.18 3.85
CA SER A 171 12.81 4.68 2.56
C SER A 171 11.81 4.51 1.40
N GLN A 172 11.08 3.39 1.37
CA GLN A 172 10.08 3.13 0.34
C GLN A 172 8.84 4.02 0.51
N ASP A 173 8.43 4.26 1.75
CA ASP A 173 7.29 5.11 2.09
C ASP A 173 7.56 6.57 1.70
N ILE A 174 8.76 7.06 1.99
CA ILE A 174 9.21 8.40 1.57
C ILE A 174 9.24 8.50 0.05
N LYS A 175 9.71 7.47 -0.65
CA LYS A 175 9.70 7.42 -2.11
C LYS A 175 8.28 7.49 -2.66
N GLN A 176 7.35 6.74 -2.09
CA GLN A 176 5.94 6.74 -2.48
C GLN A 176 5.29 8.10 -2.23
N ALA A 177 5.43 8.66 -1.03
CA ALA A 177 4.93 9.99 -0.68
C ALA A 177 5.45 11.06 -1.66
N THR A 178 6.75 11.02 -1.97
CA THR A 178 7.38 11.95 -2.91
C THR A 178 6.84 11.78 -4.33
N ALA A 179 6.63 10.55 -4.79
CA ALA A 179 6.06 10.28 -6.11
C ALA A 179 4.64 10.82 -6.24
N ILE A 180 3.78 10.63 -5.22
CA ILE A 180 2.42 11.18 -5.20
C ILE A 180 2.46 12.71 -5.21
N ALA A 181 3.25 13.34 -4.34
CA ALA A 181 3.36 14.80 -4.29
C ALA A 181 3.88 15.39 -5.62
N ARG A 182 4.84 14.73 -6.25
CA ARG A 182 5.37 15.14 -7.56
C ARG A 182 4.31 15.00 -8.64
N ALA A 183 3.54 13.93 -8.69
CA ALA A 183 2.45 13.74 -9.64
C ALA A 183 1.35 14.81 -9.45
N MET A 184 1.00 15.17 -8.21
CA MET A 184 0.06 16.26 -7.92
C MET A 184 0.51 17.58 -8.56
N VAL A 185 1.80 17.88 -8.48
CA VAL A 185 2.38 19.15 -8.99
C VAL A 185 2.59 19.12 -10.50
N THR A 186 3.12 18.01 -11.04
CA THR A 186 3.59 17.96 -12.43
C THR A 186 2.60 17.34 -13.42
N GLN A 187 1.70 16.45 -12.98
CA GLN A 187 0.78 15.76 -13.87
C GLN A 187 -0.65 16.28 -13.75
N TYR A 188 -1.10 16.55 -12.53
CA TYR A 188 -2.51 16.84 -12.25
C TYR A 188 -2.82 18.32 -12.04
N GLY A 189 -1.81 19.21 -12.12
CA GLY A 189 -2.02 20.67 -11.99
C GLY A 189 -2.61 21.06 -10.62
N MET A 190 -2.29 20.31 -9.55
CA MET A 190 -2.85 20.50 -8.20
C MET A 190 -2.04 21.50 -7.35
N SER A 191 -1.12 22.25 -7.94
CA SER A 191 -0.38 23.33 -7.30
C SER A 191 -0.75 24.68 -7.92
N GLU A 192 -1.13 25.64 -7.08
CA GLU A 192 -1.45 27.00 -7.53
C GLU A 192 -0.22 27.75 -8.10
N LYS A 193 0.97 27.46 -7.55
CA LYS A 193 2.20 28.12 -8.00
C LYS A 193 2.72 27.62 -9.34
N VAL A 194 2.50 26.33 -9.62
CA VAL A 194 2.90 25.70 -10.89
C VAL A 194 1.81 25.86 -11.94
N GLY A 195 0.55 25.93 -11.50
CA GLY A 195 -0.61 26.08 -12.37
C GLY A 195 -1.04 24.76 -13.05
N MET A 196 -2.01 24.87 -13.97
CA MET A 196 -2.57 23.72 -14.70
C MET A 196 -1.74 23.43 -15.97
N ILE A 197 -0.47 23.10 -15.76
CA ILE A 197 0.47 22.73 -16.83
C ILE A 197 0.98 21.31 -16.54
N ASN A 198 1.01 20.46 -17.56
CA ASN A 198 1.63 19.15 -17.45
C ASN A 198 3.13 19.25 -17.73
N TYR A 199 3.92 18.98 -16.70
CA TYR A 199 5.38 18.92 -16.73
C TYR A 199 5.90 17.47 -16.55
N SER A 200 5.03 16.45 -16.60
CA SER A 200 5.51 15.08 -16.59
C SER A 200 6.27 14.81 -17.88
N SER A 201 7.41 14.16 -17.80
CA SER A 201 8.01 13.51 -18.96
C SER A 201 7.12 12.33 -19.33
N ASP A 202 6.63 12.28 -20.57
CA ASP A 202 5.98 11.10 -21.12
C ASP A 202 7.01 9.96 -21.14
N GLU A 203 6.98 9.10 -20.13
CA GLU A 203 7.74 7.85 -20.10
C GLU A 203 7.11 6.79 -21.02
N GLU A 204 6.09 7.12 -21.78
CA GLU A 204 5.50 6.27 -22.81
C GLU A 204 6.28 6.42 -24.13
N GLU A 205 7.34 5.70 -24.27
CA GLU A 205 8.00 5.15 -25.46
C GLU A 205 9.52 5.08 -25.25
N VAL A 206 9.93 4.12 -24.44
CA VAL A 206 11.30 3.63 -24.51
C VAL A 206 11.42 2.76 -25.77
N PHE A 207 11.60 3.40 -26.91
CA PHE A 207 12.15 2.72 -28.07
C PHE A 207 13.62 2.45 -27.76
N ILE A 208 13.96 1.15 -27.63
CA ILE A 208 15.32 0.66 -27.43
C ILE A 208 16.21 1.25 -28.52
N GLY A 209 17.03 2.26 -28.19
CA GLY A 209 18.01 2.81 -29.11
C GLY A 209 18.23 4.34 -29.10
N ARG A 210 17.58 5.11 -28.23
CA ARG A 210 17.82 6.54 -28.10
C ARG A 210 18.37 6.90 -26.72
N ASP A 211 19.48 7.61 -26.74
CA ASP A 211 20.33 8.01 -25.64
C ASP A 211 19.64 8.40 -24.31
N LEU A 212 20.23 7.89 -23.26
CA LEU A 212 20.12 8.09 -21.82
C LEU A 212 20.18 9.54 -21.29
N ALA A 213 19.73 10.55 -22.03
CA ALA A 213 19.61 11.90 -21.54
C ALA A 213 18.12 12.16 -21.22
N HIS A 214 17.70 11.94 -19.96
CA HIS A 214 16.46 12.48 -19.41
C HIS A 214 16.52 14.02 -19.48
N THR A 215 16.17 14.58 -20.62
CA THR A 215 16.07 16.02 -20.79
C THR A 215 14.74 16.44 -20.13
N LYS A 216 14.83 17.12 -18.97
CA LYS A 216 13.67 17.78 -18.37
C LYS A 216 13.05 18.69 -19.44
N SER A 217 11.72 18.55 -19.64
CA SER A 217 10.96 19.36 -20.61
C SER A 217 10.80 20.84 -20.20
N TYR A 218 11.44 21.24 -19.09
CA TYR A 218 11.30 22.58 -18.48
C TYR A 218 12.63 23.11 -17.92
N GLY A 219 12.76 24.43 -17.88
CA GLY A 219 13.96 25.12 -17.40
C GLY A 219 14.15 25.03 -15.88
N GLU A 220 15.35 25.40 -15.40
CA GLU A 220 15.75 25.26 -14.00
C GLU A 220 14.90 26.11 -13.03
N SER A 221 14.42 27.25 -13.47
CA SER A 221 13.49 28.09 -12.69
C SER A 221 12.18 27.35 -12.37
N VAL A 222 11.61 26.63 -13.32
CA VAL A 222 10.39 25.83 -13.12
C VAL A 222 10.69 24.62 -12.24
N ALA A 223 11.85 23.97 -12.44
CA ALA A 223 12.29 22.86 -11.60
C ALA A 223 12.34 23.25 -10.11
N THR A 224 12.92 24.42 -9.81
CA THR A 224 13.00 24.95 -8.45
C THR A 224 11.62 25.18 -7.83
N VAL A 225 10.66 25.70 -8.61
CA VAL A 225 9.28 25.89 -8.13
C VAL A 225 8.61 24.55 -7.88
N ILE A 226 8.75 23.58 -8.78
CA ILE A 226 8.21 22.22 -8.61
C ILE A 226 8.77 21.60 -7.33
N ASP A 227 10.09 21.60 -7.13
CA ASP A 227 10.72 20.99 -5.96
C ASP A 227 10.31 21.68 -4.65
N SER A 228 10.13 23.02 -4.67
CA SER A 228 9.61 23.76 -3.51
C SER A 228 8.17 23.40 -3.17
N GLU A 229 7.30 23.20 -4.18
CA GLU A 229 5.91 22.80 -3.97
C GLU A 229 5.78 21.36 -3.52
N VAL A 230 6.58 20.44 -4.07
CA VAL A 230 6.65 19.04 -3.59
C VAL A 230 7.05 19.02 -2.12
N LYS A 231 8.13 19.75 -1.76
CA LYS A 231 8.56 19.85 -0.35
C LYS A 231 7.46 20.41 0.54
N ARG A 232 6.80 21.49 0.14
CA ARG A 232 5.70 22.09 0.91
C ARG A 232 4.56 21.10 1.16
N ILE A 233 4.15 20.35 0.14
CA ILE A 233 3.09 19.33 0.28
C ILE A 233 3.50 18.25 1.28
N ILE A 234 4.73 17.75 1.19
CA ILE A 234 5.25 16.75 2.12
C ILE A 234 5.31 17.29 3.55
N ASP A 235 5.86 18.50 3.75
CA ASP A 235 5.98 19.11 5.08
C ASP A 235 4.60 19.34 5.73
N GLU A 236 3.60 19.81 4.95
CA GLU A 236 2.23 20.00 5.42
C GLU A 236 1.54 18.67 5.79
N CYS A 237 1.70 17.65 4.95
CA CYS A 237 1.17 16.31 5.23
C CYS A 237 1.83 15.70 6.46
N TYR A 238 3.16 15.83 6.60
CA TYR A 238 3.91 15.37 7.76
C TYR A 238 3.41 16.02 9.05
N ALA A 239 3.26 17.35 9.06
CA ALA A 239 2.79 18.06 10.25
C ALA A 239 1.37 17.63 10.67
N LYS A 240 0.45 17.46 9.69
CA LYS A 240 -0.90 16.99 9.95
C LYS A 240 -0.95 15.55 10.45
N ALA A 241 -0.21 14.64 9.79
CA ALA A 241 -0.13 13.25 10.21
C ALA A 241 0.47 13.11 11.62
N LYS A 242 1.51 13.89 11.93
CA LYS A 242 2.11 13.92 13.27
C LYS A 242 1.12 14.38 14.34
N ALA A 243 0.34 15.43 14.08
CA ALA A 243 -0.70 15.89 14.99
C ALA A 243 -1.75 14.79 15.24
N ILE A 244 -2.23 14.12 14.19
CA ILE A 244 -3.22 13.03 14.31
C ILE A 244 -2.66 11.88 15.16
N ILE A 245 -1.43 11.44 14.92
CA ILE A 245 -0.81 10.34 15.68
C ILE A 245 -0.63 10.73 17.14
N MET A 246 -0.15 11.95 17.43
CA MET A 246 0.02 12.45 18.80
C MET A 246 -1.31 12.54 19.56
N GLU A 247 -2.38 12.99 18.93
CA GLU A 247 -3.72 13.04 19.54
C GLU A 247 -4.28 11.65 19.85
N ASN A 248 -3.78 10.61 19.19
CA ASN A 248 -4.23 9.23 19.31
C ASN A 248 -3.14 8.27 19.86
N GLU A 249 -2.20 8.78 20.64
CA GLU A 249 -1.05 8.00 21.16
C GLU A 249 -1.47 6.74 21.94
N ASN A 250 -2.62 6.79 22.64
CA ASN A 250 -3.16 5.63 23.37
C ASN A 250 -3.52 4.46 22.44
N PHE A 251 -3.91 4.71 21.21
CA PHE A 251 -4.14 3.68 20.20
C PHE A 251 -2.83 3.01 19.75
N CYS A 252 -1.73 3.78 19.66
CA CYS A 252 -0.41 3.23 19.36
C CYS A 252 0.01 2.16 20.37
N LEU A 253 -0.27 2.38 21.65
CA LEU A 253 0.10 1.46 22.73
C LEU A 253 -0.73 0.17 22.71
N LEU A 254 -2.01 0.24 22.38
CA LEU A 254 -2.90 -0.92 22.29
C LEU A 254 -2.51 -1.83 21.12
N TYR A 255 -2.34 -1.27 19.92
CA TYR A 255 -1.96 -2.06 18.74
C TYR A 255 -0.57 -2.68 18.85
N THR A 256 0.38 -2.01 19.52
CA THR A 256 1.74 -2.56 19.68
C THR A 256 1.83 -3.65 20.74
N SER A 257 0.97 -3.66 21.79
CA SER A 257 0.93 -4.75 22.76
C SER A 257 0.36 -6.02 22.12
N ASP A 258 -0.72 -5.91 21.36
CA ASP A 258 -1.36 -7.05 20.69
C ASP A 258 -0.49 -7.60 19.53
N ALA A 259 0.13 -6.73 18.73
CA ALA A 259 1.03 -7.15 17.65
C ALA A 259 2.36 -7.75 18.14
N ALA A 260 2.78 -7.46 19.38
CA ALA A 260 3.98 -8.05 19.99
C ALA A 260 3.71 -9.43 20.61
N ASP A 261 2.50 -9.66 21.09
CA ASP A 261 2.08 -10.92 21.74
C ASP A 261 1.50 -11.92 20.74
N ASP A 262 0.69 -11.47 19.78
CA ASP A 262 0.19 -12.27 18.66
C ASP A 262 0.81 -11.80 17.35
N MET A 263 1.63 -12.61 16.71
CA MET A 263 2.30 -12.27 15.44
C MET A 263 1.33 -12.04 14.26
N GLN A 264 0.05 -11.87 14.51
CA GLN A 264 -0.99 -11.52 13.53
C GLN A 264 -2.16 -10.82 14.24
N CYS A 265 -2.36 -9.54 13.99
CA CYS A 265 -3.67 -8.93 14.22
C CYS A 265 -4.50 -9.12 12.94
N VAL A 266 -5.57 -9.89 13.06
CA VAL A 266 -6.61 -10.06 12.04
C VAL A 266 -7.93 -9.65 12.68
N ASP A 267 -8.58 -8.64 12.12
CA ASP A 267 -10.02 -8.42 12.27
C ASP A 267 -10.66 -8.28 10.90
#